data_31cf1d56edb1ef54bf86ee4c5cd3d6a4
#
_entry.id   31cf1d56edb1ef54bf86ee4c5cd3d6a4
#
_cell.length_a   1.000
_cell.length_b   1.000
_cell.length_c   1.000
_cell.angle_alpha   90.00
_cell.angle_beta   90.00
_cell.angle_gamma   90.00
#
_symmetry.space_group_name_H-M   'P 1'
#
loop_
_entity.id
_entity.type
_entity.pdbx_description
1 polymer ?
#
loop_
_entity_poly.entity_id
_entity_poly.type
_entity_poly.pdbx_seq_one_letter_code
_entity_poly.pdbx_strand_id
1 'polypeptide(L)'
;MGKRVLVVGGVAGGASAAARVRRLDAEASITVFERGEHVSFSNCSLPYFLSRTVGDAESLVLMTPEGFKASYDIDVRINNEVCAIDRAAKKIRVRNELTGEEYEEAYDELVLSPGSSPIRPRSIEGVFLPHVFTVRNVNDIVKLDKYAGQEGKADVVVIGGGFIGLEVAENLREAGKHV
;
A
#
# COMPACT_ATOMS: atom_id res chain seq x y z
N MET A 1 8.87 31.47 -1.07
CA MET A 1 7.88 30.39 -1.12
C MET A 1 8.65 29.10 -1.38
N GLY A 2 8.51 28.11 -0.49
CA GLY A 2 9.17 26.82 -0.67
C GLY A 2 8.68 26.06 -1.92
N LYS A 3 9.48 25.11 -2.41
CA LYS A 3 9.08 24.26 -3.54
C LYS A 3 7.85 23.41 -3.22
N ARG A 4 6.98 23.20 -4.20
CA ARG A 4 5.89 22.21 -4.12
C ARG A 4 6.42 20.86 -4.59
N VAL A 5 6.52 19.93 -3.68
CA VAL A 5 6.99 18.57 -3.93
C VAL A 5 5.81 17.62 -3.82
N LEU A 6 5.45 16.97 -4.92
CA LEU A 6 4.44 15.93 -4.92
C LEU A 6 5.08 14.55 -4.96
N VAL A 7 4.52 13.61 -4.21
CA VAL A 7 5.01 12.23 -4.10
C VAL A 7 3.87 11.28 -4.48
N VAL A 8 4.09 10.43 -5.47
CA VAL A 8 3.14 9.42 -5.92
C VAL A 8 3.49 8.08 -5.28
N GLY A 9 2.58 7.58 -4.44
CA GLY A 9 2.76 6.38 -3.62
C GLY A 9 3.30 6.71 -2.22
N GLY A 10 2.58 6.28 -1.20
CA GLY A 10 2.80 6.65 0.20
C GLY A 10 3.35 5.54 1.10
N VAL A 11 3.88 4.44 0.52
CA VAL A 11 4.43 3.34 1.32
C VAL A 11 5.96 3.50 1.46
N ALA A 12 6.76 2.46 1.38
CA ALA A 12 8.18 2.48 1.73
C ALA A 12 8.98 3.59 1.00
N GLY A 13 8.96 3.61 -0.34
CA GLY A 13 9.75 4.56 -1.13
C GLY A 13 9.27 5.99 -0.97
N GLY A 14 7.97 6.23 -1.16
CA GLY A 14 7.40 7.57 -1.13
C GLY A 14 7.39 8.20 0.26
N ALA A 15 7.00 7.44 1.29
CA ALA A 15 7.03 7.91 2.67
C ALA A 15 8.45 8.30 3.10
N SER A 16 9.45 7.46 2.76
CA SER A 16 10.86 7.73 3.07
C SER A 16 11.37 8.95 2.31
N ALA A 17 11.02 9.09 1.03
CA ALA A 17 11.40 10.25 0.22
C ALA A 17 10.79 11.54 0.76
N ALA A 18 9.49 11.55 1.07
CA ALA A 18 8.80 12.70 1.63
C ALA A 18 9.43 13.17 2.96
N ALA A 19 9.67 12.23 3.89
CA ALA A 19 10.34 12.52 5.14
C ALA A 19 11.78 13.03 4.93
N ARG A 20 12.50 12.53 3.90
CA ARG A 20 13.83 13.00 3.58
C ARG A 20 13.81 14.41 2.97
N VAL A 21 12.87 14.70 2.10
CA VAL A 21 12.70 16.06 1.54
C VAL A 21 12.48 17.06 2.67
N ARG A 22 11.56 16.79 3.62
CA ARG A 22 11.31 17.67 4.77
C ARG A 22 12.56 17.95 5.59
N ARG A 23 13.40 16.94 5.82
CA ARG A 23 14.66 17.13 6.56
C ARG A 23 15.71 17.97 5.83
N LEU A 24 15.62 18.03 4.49
CA LEU A 24 16.55 18.81 3.67
C LEU A 24 16.02 20.21 3.33
N ASP A 25 14.70 20.38 3.31
CA ASP A 25 14.03 21.63 2.97
C ASP A 25 12.82 21.82 3.87
N ALA A 26 12.99 22.64 4.92
CA ALA A 26 11.94 22.93 5.89
C ALA A 26 10.78 23.74 5.28
N GLU A 27 11.06 24.51 4.22
CA GLU A 27 10.07 25.40 3.57
C GLU A 27 9.29 24.70 2.44
N ALA A 28 9.67 23.48 2.04
CA ALA A 28 8.96 22.76 1.00
C ALA A 28 7.51 22.45 1.40
N SER A 29 6.56 22.67 0.49
CA SER A 29 5.20 22.13 0.63
C SER A 29 5.20 20.71 0.06
N ILE A 30 4.92 19.70 0.89
CA ILE A 30 5.02 18.29 0.50
C ILE A 30 3.63 17.65 0.58
N THR A 31 3.16 17.07 -0.54
CA THR A 31 1.93 16.29 -0.60
C THR A 31 2.22 14.89 -1.13
N VAL A 32 1.73 13.88 -0.42
CA VAL A 32 1.81 12.46 -0.80
C VAL A 32 0.44 11.99 -1.26
N PHE A 33 0.36 11.35 -2.42
CA PHE A 33 -0.84 10.73 -2.96
C PHE A 33 -0.70 9.21 -2.86
N GLU A 34 -1.60 8.58 -2.13
CA GLU A 34 -1.70 7.13 -2.01
C GLU A 34 -3.08 6.67 -2.48
N ARG A 35 -3.12 5.75 -3.44
CA ARG A 35 -4.38 5.23 -3.98
C ARG A 35 -5.12 4.31 -3.02
N GLY A 36 -4.39 3.68 -2.09
CA GLY A 36 -4.95 2.80 -1.07
C GLY A 36 -5.43 3.54 0.17
N GLU A 37 -6.04 2.80 1.08
CA GLU A 37 -6.55 3.29 2.36
C GLU A 37 -5.45 3.47 3.41
N HIS A 38 -4.28 2.84 3.21
CA HIS A 38 -3.19 2.84 4.18
C HIS A 38 -1.91 3.39 3.56
N VAL A 39 -1.31 4.34 4.24
CA VAL A 39 0.01 4.88 3.98
C VAL A 39 1.01 4.26 4.96
N SER A 40 2.29 4.21 4.59
CA SER A 40 3.38 3.81 5.50
C SER A 40 3.14 2.51 6.26
N PHE A 41 2.66 1.48 5.59
CA PHE A 41 2.50 0.17 6.21
C PHE A 41 3.71 -0.73 5.97
N SER A 42 3.94 -1.69 6.87
CA SER A 42 5.04 -2.65 6.79
C SER A 42 4.70 -3.79 5.83
N ASN A 43 5.18 -3.70 4.58
CA ASN A 43 4.98 -4.76 3.58
C ASN A 43 5.53 -6.12 4.05
N CYS A 44 6.71 -6.11 4.69
CA CYS A 44 7.37 -7.33 5.16
C CYS A 44 6.66 -7.98 6.35
N SER A 45 5.83 -7.25 7.07
CA SER A 45 5.10 -7.76 8.23
C SER A 45 3.73 -8.38 7.86
N LEU A 46 3.26 -8.20 6.63
CA LEU A 46 1.95 -8.71 6.20
C LEU A 46 1.77 -10.22 6.44
N PRO A 47 2.71 -11.12 6.07
CA PRO A 47 2.55 -12.55 6.33
C PRO A 47 2.41 -12.89 7.82
N TYR A 48 3.13 -12.17 8.69
CA TYR A 48 3.17 -12.42 10.14
C TYR A 48 1.87 -12.05 10.87
N PHE A 49 0.98 -11.35 10.20
CA PHE A 49 -0.39 -11.13 10.68
C PHE A 49 -1.21 -12.43 10.72
N LEU A 50 -0.96 -13.37 9.79
CA LEU A 50 -1.67 -14.65 9.71
C LEU A 50 -1.37 -15.57 10.91
N SER A 51 -0.13 -15.57 11.42
CA SER A 51 0.29 -16.34 12.59
C SER A 51 0.04 -15.63 13.92
N ARG A 52 -0.51 -14.40 13.90
CA ARG A 52 -0.65 -13.54 15.08
C ARG A 52 0.68 -13.07 15.70
N THR A 53 1.81 -13.25 15.02
CA THR A 53 3.08 -12.60 15.40
C THR A 53 2.94 -11.08 15.38
N VAL A 54 2.18 -10.55 14.42
CA VAL A 54 1.61 -9.19 14.45
C VAL A 54 0.17 -9.32 14.90
N GLY A 55 -0.18 -8.75 16.05
CA GLY A 55 -1.43 -9.04 16.75
C GLY A 55 -2.68 -8.48 16.08
N ASP A 56 -2.59 -7.28 15.49
CA ASP A 56 -3.72 -6.57 14.88
C ASP A 56 -3.29 -5.88 13.57
N ALA A 57 -4.29 -5.49 12.77
CA ALA A 57 -4.06 -4.85 11.47
C ALA A 57 -3.52 -3.42 11.60
N GLU A 58 -3.86 -2.74 12.67
CA GLU A 58 -3.39 -1.39 12.99
C GLU A 58 -1.87 -1.38 13.20
N SER A 59 -1.32 -2.42 13.82
CA SER A 59 0.13 -2.59 14.02
C SER A 59 0.92 -2.76 12.71
N LEU A 60 0.26 -3.06 11.60
CA LEU A 60 0.88 -3.06 10.28
C LEU A 60 1.12 -1.65 9.75
N VAL A 61 0.37 -0.65 10.21
CA VAL A 61 0.46 0.75 9.76
C VAL A 61 1.44 1.49 10.67
N LEU A 62 2.60 1.85 10.14
CA LEU A 62 3.67 2.49 10.90
C LEU A 62 3.39 3.96 11.18
N MET A 63 2.61 4.62 10.30
CA MET A 63 2.26 6.03 10.44
C MET A 63 0.99 6.35 9.66
N THR A 64 0.09 7.12 10.28
CA THR A 64 -1.15 7.60 9.65
C THR A 64 -0.95 8.94 8.93
N PRO A 65 -1.91 9.40 8.10
CA PRO A 65 -1.88 10.75 7.51
C PRO A 65 -1.71 11.86 8.56
N GLU A 66 -2.43 11.75 9.68
CA GLU A 66 -2.34 12.70 10.80
C GLU A 66 -0.96 12.68 11.46
N GLY A 67 -0.36 11.49 11.59
CA GLY A 67 1.00 11.32 12.09
C GLY A 67 2.05 11.98 11.20
N PHE A 68 1.90 11.87 9.86
CA PHE A 68 2.74 12.58 8.90
C PHE A 68 2.57 14.10 9.02
N LYS A 69 1.34 14.58 9.17
CA LYS A 69 1.09 16.02 9.35
C LYS A 69 1.70 16.53 10.64
N ALA A 70 1.50 15.83 11.75
CA ALA A 70 1.98 16.26 13.06
C ALA A 70 3.53 16.21 13.18
N SER A 71 4.16 15.16 12.66
CA SER A 71 5.60 14.93 12.84
C SER A 71 6.48 15.61 11.77
N TYR A 72 5.93 15.76 10.56
CA TYR A 72 6.71 16.22 9.40
C TYR A 72 6.08 17.37 8.62
N ASP A 73 4.89 17.83 9.00
CA ASP A 73 4.10 18.80 8.22
C ASP A 73 3.96 18.38 6.74
N ILE A 74 3.69 17.09 6.51
CA ILE A 74 3.43 16.50 5.19
C ILE A 74 1.93 16.28 5.07
N ASP A 75 1.32 16.75 3.97
CA ASP A 75 -0.05 16.45 3.59
C ASP A 75 -0.09 15.07 2.93
N VAL A 76 -0.89 14.14 3.46
CA VAL A 76 -1.05 12.80 2.90
C VAL A 76 -2.51 12.58 2.51
N ARG A 77 -2.74 12.32 1.23
CA ARG A 77 -4.06 12.07 0.67
C ARG A 77 -4.18 10.60 0.28
N ILE A 78 -4.79 9.81 1.17
CA ILE A 78 -5.16 8.41 0.91
C ILE A 78 -6.40 8.34 0.03
N ASN A 79 -6.64 7.20 -0.62
CA ASN A 79 -7.71 7.01 -1.61
C ASN A 79 -7.65 8.03 -2.76
N ASN A 80 -6.47 8.46 -3.13
CA ASN A 80 -6.23 9.43 -4.20
C ASN A 80 -5.21 8.87 -5.19
N GLU A 81 -5.70 8.39 -6.35
CA GLU A 81 -4.87 7.84 -7.40
C GLU A 81 -4.38 8.92 -8.38
N VAL A 82 -3.08 8.99 -8.59
CA VAL A 82 -2.52 9.81 -9.68
C VAL A 82 -2.69 9.06 -10.99
N CYS A 83 -3.59 9.54 -11.85
CA CYS A 83 -3.96 8.89 -13.10
C CYS A 83 -3.14 9.36 -14.31
N ALA A 84 -2.61 10.58 -14.26
CA ALA A 84 -1.81 11.14 -15.37
C ALA A 84 -0.79 12.18 -14.88
N ILE A 85 0.25 12.37 -15.68
CA ILE A 85 1.29 13.35 -15.45
C ILE A 85 1.47 14.18 -16.71
N ASP A 86 1.22 15.49 -16.64
CA ASP A 86 1.60 16.44 -17.68
C ASP A 86 2.96 17.05 -17.30
N ARG A 87 4.01 16.59 -17.95
CA ARG A 87 5.38 17.06 -17.70
C ARG A 87 5.62 18.48 -18.20
N ALA A 88 4.93 18.88 -19.27
CA ALA A 88 5.10 20.21 -19.88
C ALA A 88 4.44 21.28 -18.99
N ALA A 89 3.23 21.02 -18.52
CA ALA A 89 2.52 21.92 -17.62
C ALA A 89 2.95 21.75 -16.14
N LYS A 90 3.79 20.76 -15.81
CA LYS A 90 4.14 20.38 -14.44
C LYS A 90 2.90 20.16 -13.56
N LYS A 91 1.97 19.34 -14.03
CA LYS A 91 0.73 18.99 -13.33
C LYS A 91 0.55 17.48 -13.27
N ILE A 92 -0.13 17.03 -12.24
CA ILE A 92 -0.70 15.69 -12.17
C ILE A 92 -2.23 15.77 -12.18
N ARG A 93 -2.89 14.72 -12.70
CA ARG A 93 -4.32 14.51 -12.54
C ARG A 93 -4.54 13.41 -11.53
N VAL A 94 -5.38 13.71 -10.54
CA VAL A 94 -5.68 12.84 -9.40
C VAL A 94 -7.16 12.49 -9.42
N ARG A 95 -7.49 11.25 -9.15
CA ARG A 95 -8.87 10.78 -8.92
C ARG A 95 -9.02 10.35 -7.47
N ASN A 96 -10.04 10.86 -6.81
CA ASN A 96 -10.46 10.35 -5.52
C ASN A 96 -11.21 9.03 -5.71
N GLU A 97 -10.69 7.94 -5.17
CA GLU A 97 -11.23 6.58 -5.37
C GLU A 97 -12.56 6.34 -4.64
N LEU A 98 -12.91 7.18 -3.66
CA LEU A 98 -14.18 7.07 -2.92
C LEU A 98 -15.31 7.83 -3.61
N THR A 99 -15.02 9.01 -4.17
CA THR A 99 -16.03 9.90 -4.77
C THR A 99 -16.06 9.85 -6.30
N GLY A 100 -14.96 9.40 -6.92
CA GLY A 100 -14.74 9.47 -8.36
C GLY A 100 -14.41 10.87 -8.89
N GLU A 101 -14.28 11.86 -8.02
CA GLU A 101 -13.91 13.23 -8.39
C GLU A 101 -12.48 13.28 -8.93
N GLU A 102 -12.29 13.98 -10.05
CA GLU A 102 -10.97 14.25 -10.62
C GLU A 102 -10.59 15.72 -10.43
N TYR A 103 -9.30 15.94 -10.12
CA TYR A 103 -8.72 17.27 -9.98
C TYR A 103 -7.26 17.30 -10.41
N GLU A 104 -6.73 18.51 -10.58
CA GLU A 104 -5.32 18.70 -10.95
C GLU A 104 -4.53 19.35 -9.82
N GLU A 105 -3.28 18.92 -9.68
CA GLU A 105 -2.30 19.55 -8.79
C GLU A 105 -1.03 19.90 -9.56
N ALA A 106 -0.52 21.11 -9.35
CA ALA A 106 0.73 21.56 -9.94
C ALA A 106 1.91 21.27 -9.01
N TYR A 107 3.08 20.98 -9.58
CA TYR A 107 4.30 20.69 -8.83
C TYR A 107 5.52 21.43 -9.36
N ASP A 108 6.50 21.62 -8.52
CA ASP A 108 7.84 22.03 -8.91
C ASP A 108 8.73 20.81 -9.11
N GLU A 109 8.62 19.83 -8.18
CA GLU A 109 9.32 18.55 -8.22
C GLU A 109 8.32 17.40 -8.01
N LEU A 110 8.53 16.27 -8.69
CA LEU A 110 7.68 15.09 -8.60
C LEU A 110 8.51 13.84 -8.29
N VAL A 111 8.14 13.13 -7.24
CA VAL A 111 8.71 11.84 -6.86
C VAL A 111 7.75 10.73 -7.24
N LEU A 112 8.24 9.72 -7.96
CA LEU A 112 7.44 8.58 -8.39
C LEU A 112 7.85 7.32 -7.61
N SER A 113 6.92 6.82 -6.77
CA SER A 113 7.05 5.57 -6.00
C SER A 113 5.77 4.75 -6.07
N PRO A 114 5.22 4.48 -7.29
CA PRO A 114 3.89 3.90 -7.47
C PRO A 114 3.80 2.43 -7.02
N GLY A 115 4.92 1.79 -6.71
CA GLY A 115 4.97 0.39 -6.35
C GLY A 115 4.62 -0.54 -7.51
N SER A 116 3.99 -1.68 -7.19
CA SER A 116 3.59 -2.70 -8.15
C SER A 116 2.20 -3.25 -7.80
N SER A 117 1.60 -3.95 -8.75
CA SER A 117 0.37 -4.70 -8.54
C SER A 117 0.62 -6.19 -8.80
N PRO A 118 0.01 -7.10 -8.04
CA PRO A 118 0.11 -8.53 -8.29
C PRO A 118 -0.42 -8.89 -9.68
N ILE A 119 0.33 -9.73 -10.40
CA ILE A 119 -0.13 -10.26 -11.68
C ILE A 119 -1.03 -11.46 -11.39
N ARG A 120 -2.25 -11.43 -11.94
CA ARG A 120 -3.17 -12.59 -11.99
C ARG A 120 -3.27 -13.04 -13.44
N PRO A 121 -2.53 -14.11 -13.85
CA PRO A 121 -2.49 -14.54 -15.25
C PRO A 121 -3.86 -15.03 -15.71
N ARG A 122 -4.44 -14.39 -16.71
CA ARG A 122 -5.77 -14.78 -17.25
C ARG A 122 -5.80 -16.15 -17.89
N SER A 123 -4.63 -16.73 -18.19
CA SER A 123 -4.48 -18.10 -18.70
C SER A 123 -4.75 -19.16 -17.63
N ILE A 124 -4.80 -18.79 -16.36
CA ILE A 124 -5.12 -19.72 -15.26
C ILE A 124 -6.63 -19.63 -15.05
N GLU A 125 -7.33 -20.71 -15.34
CA GLU A 125 -8.78 -20.80 -15.08
C GLU A 125 -9.04 -20.66 -13.58
N GLY A 126 -10.07 -19.87 -13.24
CA GLY A 126 -10.46 -19.64 -11.84
C GLY A 126 -9.60 -18.63 -11.07
N VAL A 127 -8.59 -18.00 -11.67
CA VAL A 127 -7.68 -17.05 -10.98
C VAL A 127 -8.39 -15.84 -10.35
N PHE A 128 -9.61 -15.53 -10.78
CA PHE A 128 -10.43 -14.44 -10.24
C PHE A 128 -11.56 -14.92 -9.31
N LEU A 129 -11.56 -16.20 -8.93
CA LEU A 129 -12.55 -16.70 -7.97
C LEU A 129 -12.39 -16.04 -6.60
N PRO A 130 -13.49 -15.92 -5.81
CA PRO A 130 -13.48 -15.18 -4.54
C PRO A 130 -12.52 -15.72 -3.47
N HIS A 131 -12.09 -16.98 -3.62
CA HIS A 131 -11.16 -17.65 -2.73
C HIS A 131 -9.71 -17.68 -3.24
N VAL A 132 -9.41 -16.90 -4.27
CA VAL A 132 -8.05 -16.71 -4.78
C VAL A 132 -7.56 -15.34 -4.36
N PHE A 133 -6.51 -15.32 -3.55
CA PHE A 133 -5.95 -14.12 -2.93
C PHE A 133 -4.57 -13.80 -3.49
N THR A 134 -4.20 -12.55 -3.39
CA THR A 134 -2.82 -12.07 -3.52
C THR A 134 -2.45 -11.32 -2.25
N VAL A 135 -1.19 -11.26 -1.91
CA VAL A 135 -0.71 -10.53 -0.73
C VAL A 135 0.13 -9.34 -1.20
N ARG A 136 -0.42 -8.13 -1.06
CA ARG A 136 0.27 -6.90 -1.49
C ARG A 136 0.11 -5.75 -0.49
N ASN A 137 -1.02 -5.65 0.18
CA ASN A 137 -1.35 -4.56 1.10
C ASN A 137 -2.11 -5.09 2.34
N VAL A 138 -2.42 -4.18 3.27
CA VAL A 138 -3.13 -4.51 4.52
C VAL A 138 -4.50 -5.12 4.22
N ASN A 139 -5.25 -4.57 3.27
CA ASN A 139 -6.58 -5.09 2.94
C ASN A 139 -6.53 -6.51 2.37
N ASP A 140 -5.49 -6.85 1.60
CA ASP A 140 -5.31 -8.19 1.06
C ASP A 140 -5.11 -9.21 2.18
N ILE A 141 -4.21 -8.91 3.13
CA ILE A 141 -3.90 -9.85 4.21
C ILE A 141 -5.07 -10.02 5.19
N VAL A 142 -5.80 -8.95 5.49
CA VAL A 142 -6.99 -8.99 6.34
C VAL A 142 -8.11 -9.83 5.68
N LYS A 143 -8.31 -9.67 4.37
CA LYS A 143 -9.28 -10.49 3.60
C LYS A 143 -8.90 -11.97 3.60
N LEU A 144 -7.61 -12.26 3.36
CA LEU A 144 -7.10 -13.63 3.40
C LEU A 144 -7.29 -14.25 4.77
N ASP A 145 -6.89 -13.55 5.84
CA ASP A 145 -7.04 -14.01 7.22
C ASP A 145 -8.49 -14.30 7.58
N LYS A 146 -9.38 -13.35 7.28
CA LYS A 146 -10.83 -13.52 7.52
C LYS A 146 -11.39 -14.73 6.77
N TYR A 147 -10.97 -14.98 5.53
CA TYR A 147 -11.43 -16.13 4.76
C TYR A 147 -10.86 -17.43 5.32
N ALA A 148 -9.57 -17.48 5.57
CA ALA A 148 -8.90 -18.67 6.12
C ALA A 148 -9.38 -19.02 7.54
N GLY A 149 -9.85 -18.05 8.31
CA GLY A 149 -10.40 -18.25 9.65
C GLY A 149 -11.80 -18.88 9.68
N GLN A 150 -12.49 -18.99 8.53
CA GLN A 150 -13.81 -19.62 8.48
C GLN A 150 -13.74 -21.14 8.72
N GLU A 151 -14.81 -21.67 9.28
CA GLU A 151 -14.95 -23.12 9.48
C GLU A 151 -14.87 -23.88 8.13
N GLY A 152 -14.17 -25.00 8.11
CA GLY A 152 -13.94 -25.79 6.90
C GLY A 152 -12.90 -25.22 5.93
N LYS A 153 -12.19 -24.15 6.27
CA LYS A 153 -11.11 -23.54 5.46
C LYS A 153 -9.72 -23.89 6.03
N ALA A 154 -9.46 -25.20 6.17
CA ALA A 154 -8.18 -25.68 6.71
C ALA A 154 -7.10 -25.85 5.63
N ASP A 155 -7.49 -26.17 4.38
CA ASP A 155 -6.56 -26.43 3.28
C ASP A 155 -6.29 -25.16 2.47
N VAL A 156 -5.03 -24.87 2.25
CA VAL A 156 -4.56 -23.71 1.47
C VAL A 156 -3.50 -24.14 0.49
N VAL A 157 -3.58 -23.65 -0.74
CA VAL A 157 -2.53 -23.84 -1.75
C VAL A 157 -1.84 -22.51 -1.99
N VAL A 158 -0.52 -22.48 -1.84
CA VAL A 158 0.32 -21.32 -2.17
C VAL A 158 0.96 -21.53 -3.52
N ILE A 159 0.69 -20.63 -4.47
CA ILE A 159 1.27 -20.68 -5.81
C ILE A 159 2.42 -19.69 -5.89
N GLY A 160 3.63 -20.22 -5.97
CA GLY A 160 4.88 -19.46 -6.06
C GLY A 160 5.77 -19.62 -4.83
N GLY A 161 7.00 -20.08 -5.04
CA GLY A 161 8.02 -20.32 -4.01
C GLY A 161 9.01 -19.17 -3.82
N GLY A 162 8.61 -17.91 -4.11
CA GLY A 162 9.38 -16.72 -3.75
C GLY A 162 9.21 -16.37 -2.26
N PHE A 163 9.95 -15.35 -1.78
CA PHE A 163 9.94 -14.96 -0.35
C PHE A 163 8.53 -14.76 0.20
N ILE A 164 7.67 -14.01 -0.50
CA ILE A 164 6.29 -13.77 -0.05
C ILE A 164 5.52 -15.09 0.09
N GLY A 165 5.64 -16.00 -0.90
CA GLY A 165 4.93 -17.28 -0.87
C GLY A 165 5.39 -18.17 0.28
N LEU A 166 6.70 -18.24 0.53
CA LEU A 166 7.29 -19.04 1.61
C LEU A 166 6.87 -18.49 2.98
N GLU A 167 6.97 -17.17 3.19
CA GLU A 167 6.55 -16.52 4.44
C GLU A 167 5.05 -16.68 4.69
N VAL A 168 4.20 -16.55 3.66
CA VAL A 168 2.75 -16.80 3.78
C VAL A 168 2.48 -18.26 4.12
N ALA A 169 3.16 -19.21 3.48
CA ALA A 169 2.99 -20.63 3.75
C ALA A 169 3.39 -20.99 5.19
N GLU A 170 4.53 -20.49 5.67
CA GLU A 170 5.01 -20.67 7.03
C GLU A 170 3.99 -20.15 8.05
N ASN A 171 3.57 -18.89 7.91
CA ASN A 171 2.64 -18.25 8.83
C ASN A 171 1.23 -18.89 8.82
N LEU A 172 0.77 -19.38 7.67
CA LEU A 172 -0.47 -20.16 7.60
C LEU A 172 -0.35 -21.50 8.32
N ARG A 173 0.80 -22.18 8.22
CA ARG A 173 1.04 -23.42 8.98
C ARG A 173 1.09 -23.17 10.48
N GLU A 174 1.73 -22.10 10.93
CA GLU A 174 1.71 -21.68 12.35
C GLU A 174 0.29 -21.36 12.82
N ALA A 175 -0.55 -20.79 11.95
CA ALA A 175 -1.99 -20.59 12.20
C ALA A 175 -2.83 -21.88 12.15
N GLY A 176 -2.19 -23.06 12.04
CA GLY A 176 -2.86 -24.36 12.06
C GLY A 176 -3.49 -24.76 10.73
N LYS A 177 -3.11 -24.15 9.62
CA LYS A 177 -3.61 -24.52 8.28
C LYS A 177 -2.77 -25.64 7.66
N HIS A 178 -3.41 -26.44 6.83
CA HIS A 178 -2.75 -27.40 5.96
C HIS A 178 -2.37 -26.70 4.65
N VAL A 179 -1.04 -26.61 4.33
CA VAL A 179 -0.52 -25.81 3.22
C VAL A 179 0.30 -26.70 2.28
#